data_9c7fdb4dc7ed0587bf52b28ef872aa5e
#
_entry.id   9c7fdb4dc7ed0587bf52b28ef872aa5e
#
_cell.length_a   1.000
_cell.length_b   1.000
_cell.length_c   1.000
_cell.angle_alpha   90.00
_cell.angle_beta   90.00
_cell.angle_gamma   90.00
#
_symmetry.space_group_name_H-M   'P 1'
#
loop_
_entity.id
_entity.type
_entity.pdbx_description
1 polymer ?
#
loop_
_entity_poly.entity_id
_entity_poly.type
_entity_poly.pdbx_seq_one_letter_code
_entity_poly.pdbx_strand_id
1 'polypeptide(L)'
;LEFLARLPAAHRRGTGTPTDSRAPGPFRQTVLVLRWSREHGCVHWLARDAGISQATGYRYLHEGISVPAAQAPDPHEVLDLCRAQGMTHVVLDGTPIACDRPASVRENGNDMWFSQKHKSFGGNIQFLAEPDGTPLWVSDVEPGSTPDINLGRIHVLPALYKAAADEIPTLADKGAIGTGIGIHVPVRRPKGRSETTLARRIRATNALIRHVRARGERTGRN
;
A
#
# COMPACT_ATOMS: atom_id res chain seq x y z
N LEU A 1 2.54 -15.34 -12.99
CA LEU A 1 2.33 -16.55 -12.22
C LEU A 1 3.64 -17.26 -11.87
N GLU A 2 4.48 -17.55 -12.83
CA GLU A 2 5.76 -18.27 -12.63
C GLU A 2 6.68 -17.53 -11.65
N PHE A 3 6.80 -16.21 -11.78
CA PHE A 3 7.59 -15.40 -10.85
C PHE A 3 7.10 -15.59 -9.40
N LEU A 4 5.79 -15.45 -9.17
CA LEU A 4 5.22 -15.62 -7.82
C LEU A 4 5.37 -17.06 -7.31
N ALA A 5 5.32 -18.06 -8.17
CA ALA A 5 5.51 -19.46 -7.78
C ALA A 5 6.97 -19.78 -7.36
N ARG A 6 7.95 -19.00 -7.83
CA ARG A 6 9.35 -19.15 -7.41
C ARG A 6 9.55 -18.78 -5.94
N LEU A 7 8.76 -17.84 -5.40
CA LEU A 7 8.89 -17.36 -4.02
C LEU A 7 8.62 -18.48 -2.99
N PRO A 8 7.44 -19.15 -2.96
CA PRO A 8 7.23 -20.27 -2.05
C PRO A 8 8.15 -21.46 -2.37
N ALA A 9 8.56 -21.66 -3.61
CA ALA A 9 9.54 -22.68 -3.95
C ALA A 9 10.92 -22.41 -3.33
N ALA A 10 11.40 -21.16 -3.40
CA ALA A 10 12.63 -20.73 -2.76
C ALA A 10 12.55 -20.83 -1.23
N HIS A 11 11.45 -20.37 -0.65
CA HIS A 11 11.18 -20.45 0.79
C HIS A 11 11.24 -21.90 1.28
N ARG A 12 10.56 -22.84 0.60
CA ARG A 12 10.58 -24.28 0.94
C ARG A 12 11.99 -24.88 0.89
N ARG A 13 12.80 -24.49 -0.09
CA ARG A 13 14.22 -24.92 -0.14
C ARG A 13 15.01 -24.37 1.03
N GLY A 14 14.85 -23.07 1.36
CA GLY A 14 15.53 -22.42 2.48
C GLY A 14 15.15 -23.01 3.85
N THR A 15 13.91 -23.48 4.00
CA THR A 15 13.43 -24.15 5.24
C THR A 15 13.66 -25.66 5.28
N GLY A 16 14.36 -26.21 4.29
CA GLY A 16 14.65 -27.65 4.23
C GLY A 16 13.41 -28.53 4.03
N THR A 17 12.32 -28.00 3.46
CA THR A 17 11.11 -28.78 3.18
C THR A 17 11.45 -29.88 2.16
N PRO A 18 11.24 -31.17 2.49
CA PRO A 18 11.55 -32.27 1.56
C PRO A 18 10.76 -32.16 0.26
N THR A 19 11.37 -32.55 -0.84
CA THR A 19 10.70 -32.58 -2.15
C THR A 19 9.47 -33.49 -2.06
N ASP A 20 8.38 -33.07 -2.72
CA ASP A 20 7.10 -33.77 -2.78
C ASP A 20 6.41 -34.07 -1.44
N SER A 21 6.93 -33.53 -0.32
CA SER A 21 6.29 -33.66 1.00
C SER A 21 5.04 -32.81 1.18
N ARG A 22 4.78 -31.87 0.27
CA ARG A 22 3.63 -30.96 0.31
C ARG A 22 2.83 -31.03 -0.99
N ALA A 23 1.58 -31.37 -0.88
CA ALA A 23 0.60 -31.27 -1.95
C ALA A 23 -0.37 -30.12 -1.66
N PRO A 24 -0.60 -29.20 -2.59
CA PRO A 24 -0.04 -29.06 -3.92
C PRO A 24 1.36 -28.42 -3.95
N GLY A 25 2.02 -28.50 -5.12
CA GLY A 25 3.28 -27.80 -5.36
C GLY A 25 3.17 -26.28 -5.36
N PRO A 26 4.31 -25.55 -5.42
CA PRO A 26 4.35 -24.07 -5.29
C PRO A 26 3.48 -23.35 -6.30
N PHE A 27 3.38 -23.84 -7.52
CA PHE A 27 2.53 -23.24 -8.55
C PHE A 27 1.04 -23.28 -8.18
N ARG A 28 0.52 -24.45 -7.75
CA ARG A 28 -0.87 -24.57 -7.33
C ARG A 28 -1.17 -23.76 -6.05
N GLN A 29 -0.20 -23.66 -5.15
CA GLN A 29 -0.32 -22.77 -3.98
C GLN A 29 -0.49 -21.31 -4.42
N THR A 30 0.34 -20.85 -5.37
CA THR A 30 0.25 -19.49 -5.92
C THR A 30 -1.10 -19.23 -6.58
N VAL A 31 -1.62 -20.21 -7.36
CA VAL A 31 -2.97 -20.10 -7.95
C VAL A 31 -4.04 -19.98 -6.88
N LEU A 32 -3.95 -20.73 -5.79
CA LEU A 32 -4.90 -20.64 -4.66
C LEU A 32 -4.89 -19.24 -4.05
N VAL A 33 -3.70 -18.69 -3.77
CA VAL A 33 -3.52 -17.34 -3.19
C VAL A 33 -4.07 -16.26 -4.11
N LEU A 34 -3.76 -16.31 -5.40
CA LEU A 34 -4.24 -15.33 -6.38
C LEU A 34 -5.75 -15.40 -6.59
N ARG A 35 -6.32 -16.61 -6.61
CA ARG A 35 -7.78 -16.77 -6.65
C ARG A 35 -8.43 -16.17 -5.40
N TRP A 36 -7.88 -16.43 -4.23
CA TRP A 36 -8.36 -15.84 -2.99
C TRP A 36 -8.34 -14.31 -3.05
N SER A 37 -7.20 -13.72 -3.47
CA SER A 37 -7.04 -12.25 -3.56
C SER A 37 -7.99 -11.62 -4.59
N ARG A 38 -8.24 -12.29 -5.72
CA ARG A 38 -9.04 -11.73 -6.82
C ARG A 38 -10.53 -11.99 -6.67
N GLU A 39 -10.90 -13.19 -6.24
CA GLU A 39 -12.29 -13.64 -6.19
C GLU A 39 -12.90 -13.38 -4.82
N HIS A 40 -12.12 -12.97 -3.81
CA HIS A 40 -12.50 -12.89 -2.40
C HIS A 40 -13.16 -14.19 -1.92
N GLY A 41 -12.73 -15.31 -2.48
CA GLY A 41 -13.33 -16.61 -2.31
C GLY A 41 -13.11 -17.18 -0.91
N CYS A 42 -14.07 -17.95 -0.43
CA CYS A 42 -13.94 -18.70 0.80
C CYS A 42 -12.81 -19.73 0.67
N VAL A 43 -11.84 -19.71 1.60
CA VAL A 43 -10.71 -20.66 1.62
C VAL A 43 -11.16 -22.12 1.61
N HIS A 44 -12.31 -22.43 2.22
CA HIS A 44 -12.89 -23.77 2.22
C HIS A 44 -13.18 -24.28 0.79
N TRP A 45 -13.78 -23.45 -0.06
CA TRP A 45 -14.07 -23.80 -1.46
C TRP A 45 -12.78 -23.94 -2.26
N LEU A 46 -11.84 -23.00 -2.09
CA LEU A 46 -10.55 -23.02 -2.79
C LEU A 46 -9.70 -24.23 -2.41
N ALA A 47 -9.71 -24.64 -1.15
CA ALA A 47 -9.02 -25.82 -0.67
C ALA A 47 -9.63 -27.11 -1.27
N ARG A 48 -10.96 -27.19 -1.32
CA ARG A 48 -11.69 -28.32 -1.95
C ARG A 48 -11.36 -28.44 -3.44
N ASP A 49 -11.37 -27.31 -4.18
CA ASP A 49 -11.00 -27.27 -5.59
C ASP A 49 -9.54 -27.70 -5.82
N ALA A 50 -8.66 -27.37 -4.89
CA ALA A 50 -7.24 -27.75 -4.93
C ALA A 50 -6.99 -29.20 -4.45
N GLY A 51 -8.01 -29.92 -3.99
CA GLY A 51 -7.89 -31.30 -3.47
C GLY A 51 -7.15 -31.40 -2.16
N ILE A 52 -7.21 -30.37 -1.30
CA ILE A 52 -6.53 -30.31 0.00
C ILE A 52 -7.52 -30.05 1.14
N SER A 53 -7.10 -30.35 2.38
CA SER A 53 -7.90 -30.02 3.56
C SER A 53 -8.00 -28.51 3.78
N GLN A 54 -9.06 -28.05 4.43
CA GLN A 54 -9.24 -26.63 4.79
C GLN A 54 -8.07 -26.08 5.60
N ALA A 55 -7.57 -26.82 6.58
CA ALA A 55 -6.42 -26.44 7.39
C ALA A 55 -5.15 -26.24 6.54
N THR A 56 -4.93 -27.12 5.56
CA THR A 56 -3.85 -26.96 4.58
C THR A 56 -4.06 -25.74 3.69
N GLY A 57 -5.29 -25.46 3.29
CA GLY A 57 -5.66 -24.27 2.52
C GLY A 57 -5.30 -22.98 3.24
N TYR A 58 -5.66 -22.84 4.51
CA TYR A 58 -5.28 -21.68 5.34
C TYR A 58 -3.76 -21.57 5.50
N ARG A 59 -3.07 -22.66 5.80
CA ARG A 59 -1.61 -22.66 5.92
C ARG A 59 -0.93 -22.20 4.63
N TYR A 60 -1.39 -22.67 3.48
CA TYR A 60 -0.85 -22.27 2.19
C TYR A 60 -1.20 -20.84 1.80
N LEU A 61 -2.37 -20.36 2.18
CA LEU A 61 -2.73 -18.97 2.01
C LEU A 61 -1.81 -18.06 2.83
N HIS A 62 -1.65 -18.33 4.12
CA HIS A 62 -0.77 -17.53 4.98
C HIS A 62 0.69 -17.57 4.51
N GLU A 63 1.24 -18.75 4.18
CA GLU A 63 2.59 -18.87 3.63
C GLU A 63 2.73 -18.08 2.31
N GLY A 64 1.74 -18.19 1.43
CA GLY A 64 1.77 -17.52 0.13
C GLY A 64 1.57 -16.00 0.19
N ILE A 65 1.05 -15.46 1.29
CA ILE A 65 0.99 -14.03 1.58
C ILE A 65 2.27 -13.58 2.29
N SER A 66 2.69 -14.30 3.33
CA SER A 66 3.80 -13.89 4.19
C SER A 66 5.16 -13.94 3.48
N VAL A 67 5.36 -14.91 2.57
CA VAL A 67 6.64 -15.07 1.86
C VAL A 67 6.91 -13.90 0.89
N PRO A 68 5.99 -13.45 0.06
CA PRO A 68 6.18 -12.22 -0.73
C PRO A 68 6.28 -10.96 0.15
N ALA A 69 5.46 -10.86 1.20
CA ALA A 69 5.49 -9.69 2.10
C ALA A 69 6.85 -9.52 2.78
N ALA A 70 7.49 -10.63 3.19
CA ALA A 70 8.83 -10.60 3.79
C ALA A 70 9.95 -10.18 2.80
N GLN A 71 9.64 -10.10 1.51
CA GLN A 71 10.55 -9.67 0.44
C GLN A 71 10.15 -8.29 -0.13
N ALA A 72 9.16 -7.63 0.49
CA ALA A 72 8.80 -6.28 0.10
C ALA A 72 10.02 -5.34 0.26
N PRO A 73 10.31 -4.51 -0.73
CA PRO A 73 11.48 -3.64 -0.69
C PRO A 73 11.30 -2.54 0.37
N ASP A 74 12.41 -2.09 0.94
CA ASP A 74 12.43 -0.91 1.81
C ASP A 74 12.15 0.37 0.99
N PRO A 75 11.45 1.37 1.54
CA PRO A 75 11.16 2.61 0.81
C PRO A 75 12.41 3.37 0.37
N HIS A 76 13.53 3.30 1.12
CA HIS A 76 14.79 3.90 0.68
C HIS A 76 15.34 3.22 -0.58
N GLU A 77 15.34 1.89 -0.63
CA GLU A 77 15.80 1.12 -1.79
C GLU A 77 14.97 1.45 -3.04
N VAL A 78 13.64 1.52 -2.87
CA VAL A 78 12.72 1.88 -3.96
C VAL A 78 13.01 3.26 -4.50
N LEU A 79 13.20 4.26 -3.64
CA LEU A 79 13.47 5.63 -4.04
C LEU A 79 14.86 5.80 -4.68
N ASP A 80 15.86 5.05 -4.21
CA ASP A 80 17.19 5.00 -4.84
C ASP A 80 17.09 4.40 -6.27
N LEU A 81 16.25 3.39 -6.47
CA LEU A 81 15.94 2.86 -7.81
C LEU A 81 15.23 3.88 -8.70
N CYS A 82 14.23 4.59 -8.17
CA CYS A 82 13.53 5.65 -8.90
C CYS A 82 14.52 6.72 -9.41
N ARG A 83 15.47 7.11 -8.56
CA ARG A 83 16.54 8.04 -8.93
C ARG A 83 17.43 7.47 -10.04
N ALA A 84 17.87 6.24 -9.90
CA ALA A 84 18.72 5.58 -10.89
C ALA A 84 18.03 5.45 -12.27
N GLN A 85 16.70 5.34 -12.29
CA GLN A 85 15.88 5.31 -13.49
C GLN A 85 15.54 6.70 -14.06
N GLY A 86 15.97 7.78 -13.40
CA GLY A 86 15.72 9.15 -13.85
C GLY A 86 14.27 9.59 -13.68
N MET A 87 13.56 9.05 -12.69
CA MET A 87 12.18 9.48 -12.41
C MET A 87 12.16 10.93 -11.95
N THR A 88 11.20 11.70 -12.46
CA THR A 88 11.09 13.14 -12.16
C THR A 88 10.40 13.42 -10.82
N HIS A 89 9.58 12.50 -10.34
CA HIS A 89 8.85 12.59 -9.07
C HIS A 89 8.19 11.26 -8.73
N VAL A 90 7.76 11.11 -7.49
CA VAL A 90 6.91 10.02 -7.04
C VAL A 90 5.60 10.57 -6.47
N VAL A 91 4.56 9.75 -6.43
CA VAL A 91 3.26 10.09 -5.85
C VAL A 91 3.07 9.33 -4.55
N LEU A 92 2.78 10.06 -3.46
CA LEU A 92 2.37 9.49 -2.17
C LEU A 92 0.84 9.60 -2.04
N ASP A 93 0.18 8.49 -1.82
CA ASP A 93 -1.25 8.45 -1.53
C ASP A 93 -1.56 7.46 -0.41
N GLY A 94 -2.73 7.60 0.19
CA GLY A 94 -3.22 6.73 1.25
C GLY A 94 -4.57 6.14 0.86
N THR A 95 -4.80 4.88 1.22
CA THR A 95 -6.08 4.23 0.97
C THR A 95 -6.54 3.42 2.20
N PRO A 96 -7.84 3.46 2.53
CA PRO A 96 -8.39 2.59 3.53
C PRO A 96 -8.56 1.16 2.98
N ILE A 97 -8.25 0.17 3.81
CA ILE A 97 -8.58 -1.23 3.57
C ILE A 97 -9.72 -1.59 4.50
N ALA A 98 -10.89 -1.90 3.95
CA ALA A 98 -12.05 -2.28 4.74
C ALA A 98 -11.79 -3.59 5.49
N CYS A 99 -12.23 -3.66 6.74
CA CYS A 99 -12.25 -4.89 7.54
C CYS A 99 -13.52 -4.96 8.37
N ASP A 100 -13.80 -6.15 8.89
CA ASP A 100 -14.81 -6.31 9.94
C ASP A 100 -14.37 -5.57 11.21
N ARG A 101 -15.31 -5.31 12.12
CA ARG A 101 -15.03 -4.62 13.38
C ARG A 101 -14.09 -5.44 14.27
N PRO A 102 -12.78 -5.07 14.38
CA PRO A 102 -11.89 -5.69 15.35
C PRO A 102 -12.24 -5.25 16.77
N ALA A 103 -12.03 -6.13 17.74
CA ALA A 103 -12.36 -5.87 19.15
C ALA A 103 -11.36 -4.94 19.88
N SER A 104 -10.48 -4.24 19.16
CA SER A 104 -9.45 -3.38 19.73
C SER A 104 -9.96 -1.97 19.96
N VAL A 105 -9.88 -1.50 21.22
CA VAL A 105 -10.26 -0.15 21.61
C VAL A 105 -9.03 0.62 22.11
N ARG A 106 -9.07 1.95 22.00
CA ARG A 106 -8.08 2.86 22.56
C ARG A 106 -8.30 3.03 24.07
N GLU A 107 -7.34 3.61 24.76
CA GLU A 107 -7.46 3.97 26.19
C GLU A 107 -8.70 4.82 26.52
N ASN A 108 -9.13 5.65 25.58
CA ASN A 108 -10.33 6.49 25.71
C ASN A 108 -11.65 5.77 25.33
N GLY A 109 -11.62 4.45 25.13
CA GLY A 109 -12.79 3.63 24.78
C GLY A 109 -13.25 3.69 23.33
N ASN A 110 -12.61 4.50 22.47
CA ASN A 110 -12.97 4.57 21.05
C ASN A 110 -12.40 3.39 20.26
N ASP A 111 -13.14 2.93 19.27
CA ASP A 111 -12.69 1.89 18.35
C ASP A 111 -11.41 2.33 17.61
N MET A 112 -10.33 1.57 17.77
CA MET A 112 -9.05 1.87 17.16
C MET A 112 -9.09 1.78 15.63
N TRP A 113 -9.84 0.83 15.10
CA TRP A 113 -9.93 0.55 13.66
C TRP A 113 -11.03 1.34 12.94
N PHE A 114 -11.82 2.18 13.66
CA PHE A 114 -12.85 2.98 13.04
C PHE A 114 -12.28 4.30 12.48
N SER A 115 -12.40 4.47 11.18
CA SER A 115 -12.02 5.70 10.49
C SER A 115 -13.13 6.74 10.55
N GLN A 116 -12.91 7.84 11.29
CA GLN A 116 -13.85 8.96 11.31
C GLN A 116 -13.95 9.66 9.96
N LYS A 117 -12.89 9.62 9.16
CA LYS A 117 -12.85 10.20 7.81
C LYS A 117 -13.74 9.41 6.84
N HIS A 118 -13.67 8.10 6.89
CA HIS A 118 -14.37 7.20 5.96
C HIS A 118 -15.67 6.63 6.52
N LYS A 119 -15.95 6.84 7.83
CA LYS A 119 -17.14 6.32 8.56
C LYS A 119 -17.28 4.79 8.45
N SER A 120 -16.16 4.08 8.45
CA SER A 120 -16.09 2.62 8.34
C SER A 120 -14.94 2.06 9.16
N PHE A 121 -15.03 0.75 9.46
CA PHE A 121 -13.92 0.00 10.01
C PHE A 121 -12.93 -0.37 8.91
N GLY A 122 -11.66 -0.30 9.23
CA GLY A 122 -10.60 -0.65 8.29
C GLY A 122 -9.22 -0.28 8.79
N GLY A 123 -8.21 -0.78 8.09
CA GLY A 123 -6.85 -0.29 8.18
C GLY A 123 -6.63 0.89 7.25
N ASN A 124 -5.58 1.63 7.52
CA ASN A 124 -5.07 2.68 6.63
C ASN A 124 -3.66 2.27 6.16
N ILE A 125 -3.42 2.35 4.87
CA ILE A 125 -2.09 2.13 4.26
C ILE A 125 -1.69 3.33 3.43
N GLN A 126 -0.39 3.50 3.26
CA GLN A 126 0.18 4.41 2.27
C GLN A 126 0.92 3.65 1.20
N PHE A 127 0.97 4.22 0.01
CA PHE A 127 1.76 3.68 -1.08
C PHE A 127 2.49 4.79 -1.83
N LEU A 128 3.63 4.43 -2.38
CA LEU A 128 4.34 5.21 -3.38
C LEU A 128 4.00 4.66 -4.75
N ALA A 129 3.81 5.55 -5.68
CA ALA A 129 3.55 5.19 -7.08
C ALA A 129 4.41 6.03 -8.03
N GLU A 130 4.66 5.48 -9.21
CA GLU A 130 5.19 6.20 -10.36
C GLU A 130 4.24 7.31 -10.84
N PRO A 131 4.69 8.22 -11.68
CA PRO A 131 3.84 9.25 -12.27
C PRO A 131 2.65 8.72 -13.08
N ASP A 132 2.73 7.50 -13.59
CA ASP A 132 1.64 6.81 -14.30
C ASP A 132 0.67 6.05 -13.38
N GLY A 133 1.05 5.86 -12.10
CA GLY A 133 0.28 5.20 -11.08
C GLY A 133 0.71 3.77 -10.75
N THR A 134 1.74 3.26 -11.42
CA THR A 134 2.30 1.94 -11.09
C THR A 134 2.77 1.93 -9.63
N PRO A 135 2.28 1.00 -8.78
CA PRO A 135 2.71 0.93 -7.39
C PRO A 135 4.20 0.55 -7.29
N LEU A 136 4.93 1.31 -6.47
CA LEU A 136 6.35 1.10 -6.19
C LEU A 136 6.58 0.47 -4.81
N TRP A 137 5.81 0.93 -3.84
CA TRP A 137 5.94 0.53 -2.44
C TRP A 137 4.61 0.69 -1.69
N VAL A 138 4.40 -0.16 -0.69
CA VAL A 138 3.22 -0.12 0.18
C VAL A 138 3.67 -0.25 1.63
N SER A 139 3.08 0.54 2.53
CA SER A 139 3.36 0.49 3.98
C SER A 139 2.71 -0.73 4.63
N ASP A 140 3.15 -1.01 5.86
CA ASP A 140 2.35 -1.80 6.78
C ASP A 140 0.99 -1.13 7.05
N VAL A 141 0.05 -1.94 7.54
CA VAL A 141 -1.31 -1.49 7.85
C VAL A 141 -1.34 -0.86 9.24
N GLU A 142 -1.80 0.38 9.30
CA GLU A 142 -2.10 1.05 10.56
C GLU A 142 -3.62 1.10 10.81
N PRO A 143 -4.06 1.23 12.07
CA PRO A 143 -5.47 1.39 12.38
C PRO A 143 -6.13 2.52 11.61
N GLY A 144 -7.34 2.33 11.10
CA GLY A 144 -8.07 3.31 10.27
C GLY A 144 -8.33 4.66 10.92
N SER A 145 -8.17 4.75 12.24
CA SER A 145 -8.21 6.01 12.99
C SER A 145 -6.87 6.78 12.97
N THR A 146 -5.79 6.18 12.43
CA THR A 146 -4.48 6.84 12.32
C THR A 146 -4.51 7.85 11.20
N PRO A 147 -4.20 9.15 11.47
CA PRO A 147 -4.13 10.17 10.43
C PRO A 147 -3.03 9.88 9.40
N ASP A 148 -3.28 10.19 8.12
CA ASP A 148 -2.35 9.95 7.01
C ASP A 148 -0.93 10.52 7.27
N ILE A 149 -0.84 11.69 7.91
CA ILE A 149 0.45 12.30 8.27
C ILE A 149 1.23 11.48 9.30
N ASN A 150 0.55 10.86 10.26
CA ASN A 150 1.21 10.02 11.26
C ASN A 150 1.69 8.72 10.64
N LEU A 151 0.88 8.12 9.76
CA LEU A 151 1.25 6.97 8.95
C LEU A 151 2.54 7.27 8.15
N GLY A 152 2.58 8.41 7.47
CA GLY A 152 3.76 8.84 6.74
C GLY A 152 5.00 8.98 7.62
N ARG A 153 4.84 9.54 8.82
CA ARG A 153 5.96 9.70 9.78
C ARG A 153 6.53 8.36 10.23
N ILE A 154 5.69 7.36 10.38
CA ILE A 154 6.09 6.03 10.83
C ILE A 154 6.82 5.29 9.71
N HIS A 155 6.30 5.33 8.48
CA HIS A 155 6.69 4.37 7.45
C HIS A 155 7.55 4.93 6.32
N VAL A 156 7.38 6.21 5.93
CA VAL A 156 7.94 6.66 4.64
C VAL A 156 8.58 8.04 4.63
N LEU A 157 8.19 8.98 5.51
CA LEU A 157 8.70 10.34 5.46
C LEU A 157 10.24 10.45 5.57
N PRO A 158 10.94 9.66 6.41
CA PRO A 158 12.40 9.72 6.45
C PRO A 158 13.04 9.41 5.08
N ALA A 159 12.51 8.42 4.37
CA ALA A 159 12.97 8.06 3.03
C ALA A 159 12.67 9.16 2.00
N LEU A 160 11.48 9.76 2.09
CA LEU A 160 11.08 10.86 1.20
C LEU A 160 11.93 12.13 1.40
N TYR A 161 12.34 12.43 2.64
CA TYR A 161 13.22 13.57 2.90
C TYR A 161 14.60 13.36 2.28
N LYS A 162 15.14 12.13 2.35
CA LYS A 162 16.39 11.78 1.66
C LYS A 162 16.21 11.90 0.15
N ALA A 163 15.14 11.33 -0.40
CA ALA A 163 14.87 11.41 -1.84
C ALA A 163 14.70 12.85 -2.34
N ALA A 164 14.08 13.72 -1.54
CA ALA A 164 13.96 15.15 -1.86
C ALA A 164 15.32 15.87 -1.89
N ALA A 165 16.24 15.51 -1.00
CA ALA A 165 17.62 16.01 -1.02
C ALA A 165 18.39 15.52 -2.26
N ASP A 166 18.02 14.36 -2.76
CA ASP A 166 18.54 13.73 -3.99
C ASP A 166 17.74 14.11 -5.25
N GLU A 167 16.99 15.24 -5.20
CA GLU A 167 16.23 15.84 -6.32
C GLU A 167 15.00 15.05 -6.81
N ILE A 168 14.50 14.09 -6.02
CA ILE A 168 13.22 13.44 -6.32
C ILE A 168 12.11 14.02 -5.43
N PRO A 169 11.30 14.97 -5.92
CA PRO A 169 10.16 15.50 -5.18
C PRO A 169 9.02 14.49 -5.11
N THR A 170 8.26 14.58 -4.03
CA THR A 170 7.04 13.78 -3.83
C THR A 170 5.80 14.65 -4.00
N LEU A 171 4.83 14.17 -4.76
CA LEU A 171 3.51 14.79 -4.87
C LEU A 171 2.53 14.05 -3.95
N ALA A 172 1.83 14.77 -3.09
CA ALA A 172 0.87 14.19 -2.16
C ALA A 172 -0.46 14.96 -2.14
N ASP A 173 -1.45 14.39 -1.50
CA ASP A 173 -2.76 15.02 -1.33
C ASP A 173 -2.79 16.03 -0.15
N LYS A 174 -3.96 16.62 0.09
CA LYS A 174 -4.18 17.56 1.23
C LYS A 174 -4.11 16.87 2.60
N GLY A 175 -4.20 15.56 2.66
CA GLY A 175 -4.03 14.77 3.88
C GLY A 175 -2.59 14.80 4.41
N ALA A 176 -1.64 15.01 3.50
CA ALA A 176 -0.21 15.10 3.80
C ALA A 176 0.25 16.53 4.15
N ILE A 177 -0.65 17.48 4.42
CA ILE A 177 -0.25 18.84 4.84
C ILE A 177 0.52 18.75 6.17
N GLY A 178 1.73 19.35 6.19
CA GLY A 178 2.61 19.32 7.36
C GLY A 178 3.68 18.23 7.32
N THR A 179 3.81 17.52 6.21
CA THR A 179 4.84 16.50 6.00
C THR A 179 6.25 17.07 5.80
N GLY A 180 6.40 18.37 5.56
CA GLY A 180 7.73 19.01 5.52
C GLY A 180 8.29 19.20 4.11
N ILE A 181 9.62 19.31 4.03
CA ILE A 181 10.37 19.67 2.81
C ILE A 181 10.33 18.54 1.76
N GLY A 182 10.25 18.93 0.49
CA GLY A 182 10.30 17.97 -0.64
C GLY A 182 8.98 17.30 -0.96
N ILE A 183 7.95 17.47 -0.11
CA ILE A 183 6.62 16.92 -0.35
C ILE A 183 5.67 18.04 -0.76
N HIS A 184 5.25 18.01 -2.01
CA HIS A 184 4.39 19.03 -2.59
C HIS A 184 2.92 18.65 -2.46
N VAL A 185 2.19 19.43 -1.66
CA VAL A 185 0.76 19.27 -1.44
C VAL A 185 -0.01 20.47 -1.97
N PRO A 186 -1.27 20.30 -2.41
CA PRO A 186 -2.10 21.44 -2.79
C PRO A 186 -2.37 22.38 -1.61
N VAL A 187 -2.11 23.67 -1.80
CA VAL A 187 -2.38 24.71 -0.78
C VAL A 187 -3.88 24.78 -0.51
N ARG A 188 -4.25 24.74 0.77
CA ARG A 188 -5.64 24.89 1.19
C ARG A 188 -6.12 26.33 0.99
N ARG A 189 -7.34 26.46 0.49
CA ARG A 189 -8.04 27.74 0.57
C ARG A 189 -8.45 28.04 2.01
N PRO A 190 -8.50 29.30 2.43
CA PRO A 190 -9.06 29.68 3.72
C PRO A 190 -10.54 29.25 3.85
N LYS A 191 -10.95 28.83 5.05
CA LYS A 191 -12.32 28.39 5.32
C LYS A 191 -13.32 29.52 4.98
N GLY A 192 -14.39 29.19 4.27
CA GLY A 192 -15.44 30.14 3.90
C GLY A 192 -15.11 31.06 2.70
N ARG A 193 -13.93 30.92 2.07
CA ARG A 193 -13.55 31.73 0.89
C ARG A 193 -13.51 30.89 -0.40
N SER A 194 -13.73 31.55 -1.54
CA SER A 194 -13.65 30.95 -2.87
C SER A 194 -12.19 30.57 -3.24
N GLU A 195 -12.01 29.62 -4.17
CA GLU A 195 -10.68 29.32 -4.76
C GLU A 195 -10.04 30.53 -5.45
N THR A 196 -10.85 31.48 -5.89
CA THR A 196 -10.38 32.74 -6.51
C THR A 196 -9.60 33.64 -5.56
N THR A 197 -9.72 33.45 -4.22
CA THR A 197 -8.90 34.13 -3.21
C THR A 197 -7.44 33.67 -3.19
N LEU A 198 -7.12 32.51 -3.76
CA LEU A 198 -5.74 32.08 -3.93
C LEU A 198 -5.10 32.80 -5.12
N ALA A 199 -3.83 33.19 -4.95
CA ALA A 199 -3.08 33.79 -6.04
C ALA A 199 -3.09 32.87 -7.28
N ARG A 200 -3.10 33.46 -8.49
CA ARG A 200 -3.13 32.72 -9.76
C ARG A 200 -2.07 31.63 -9.85
N ARG A 201 -0.86 31.92 -9.36
CA ARG A 201 0.27 30.96 -9.31
C ARG A 201 -0.08 29.74 -8.45
N ILE A 202 -0.65 29.94 -7.26
CA ILE A 202 -1.05 28.86 -6.34
C ILE A 202 -2.16 28.01 -6.96
N ARG A 203 -3.13 28.61 -7.63
CA ARG A 203 -4.20 27.88 -8.34
C ARG A 203 -3.64 27.02 -9.46
N ALA A 204 -2.69 27.55 -10.23
CA ALA A 204 -2.02 26.81 -11.29
C ALA A 204 -1.22 25.62 -10.75
N THR A 205 -0.44 25.83 -9.68
CA THR A 205 0.29 24.75 -8.99
C THR A 205 -0.66 23.69 -8.43
N ASN A 206 -1.73 24.09 -7.77
CA ASN A 206 -2.73 23.15 -7.25
C ASN A 206 -3.41 22.34 -8.37
N ALA A 207 -3.67 22.97 -9.52
CA ALA A 207 -4.25 22.30 -10.69
C ALA A 207 -3.27 21.27 -11.27
N LEU A 208 -1.99 21.63 -11.38
CA LEU A 208 -0.93 20.73 -11.85
C LEU A 208 -0.78 19.50 -10.94
N ILE A 209 -0.64 19.71 -9.63
CA ILE A 209 -0.52 18.60 -8.66
C ILE A 209 -1.73 17.67 -8.77
N ARG A 210 -2.95 18.20 -8.83
CA ARG A 210 -4.17 17.40 -9.00
C ARG A 210 -4.19 16.64 -10.32
N HIS A 211 -3.77 17.26 -11.41
CA HIS A 211 -3.76 16.62 -12.73
C HIS A 211 -2.75 15.46 -12.81
N VAL A 212 -1.55 15.67 -12.30
CA VAL A 212 -0.50 14.64 -12.30
C VAL A 212 -0.91 13.47 -11.40
N ARG A 213 -1.41 13.75 -10.18
CA ARG A 213 -1.90 12.71 -9.28
C ARG A 213 -3.09 11.91 -9.82
N ALA A 214 -4.03 12.57 -10.51
CA ALA A 214 -5.20 11.90 -11.09
C ALA A 214 -4.85 10.85 -12.16
N ARG A 215 -3.67 10.90 -12.75
CA ARG A 215 -3.15 9.83 -13.62
C ARG A 215 -2.78 8.61 -12.80
N GLY A 216 -2.07 8.79 -11.67
CA GLY A 216 -1.71 7.71 -10.75
C GLY A 216 -2.92 7.03 -10.09
N GLU A 217 -3.93 7.81 -9.69
CA GLU A 217 -5.13 7.27 -9.02
C GLU A 217 -6.02 6.40 -9.91
N ARG A 218 -5.95 6.54 -11.24
CA ARG A 218 -6.77 5.72 -12.17
C ARG A 218 -6.28 4.29 -12.30
N THR A 219 -5.00 4.06 -12.13
CA THR A 219 -4.38 2.74 -12.29
C THR A 219 -4.58 1.88 -11.03
N GLY A 220 -4.73 2.46 -9.85
CA GLY A 220 -4.98 1.76 -8.59
C GLY A 220 -6.45 1.32 -8.36
N ARG A 221 -7.36 1.58 -9.32
CA ARG A 221 -8.79 1.23 -9.22
C ARG A 221 -9.23 0.06 -10.11
N ASN A 222 -8.31 -0.56 -10.84
CA ASN A 222 -8.60 -1.73 -11.71
C ASN A 222 -8.16 -3.05 -11.07
#